data_6bf70886c5a59035235c313ffcfa1002
#
_entry.id   6bf70886c5a59035235c313ffcfa1002
#
_cell.length_a   1.000
_cell.length_b   1.000
_cell.length_c   1.000
_cell.angle_alpha   90.00
_cell.angle_beta   90.00
_cell.angle_gamma   90.00
#
_symmetry.space_group_name_H-M   'P 1'
#
loop_
_entity.id
_entity.type
_entity.pdbx_description
1 polymer ?
#
loop_
_entity_poly.entity_id
_entity_poly.type
_entity_poly.pdbx_seq_one_letter_code
_entity_poly.pdbx_strand_id
1 'polypeptide(L)'
;VLENAGMTREQMDFVLATGYGRNSLDGLADMQMSELSCHAKGAAFLFPNVRTVVDIGGQDVKVIEIENGMMKNFVMNDKCAAGTGRFLDVMARVLEVRVEDLGDLGDKSTKEIGISSTCTVFAESEVISQLAMGTNKCDIIHGIHKSVAGRVSGLCHRIGVRDDVV
;
A
#
# COMPACT_ATOMS: atom_id res chain seq x y z
N VAL A 1 10.70 20.55 10.54
CA VAL A 1 10.18 19.76 11.69
C VAL A 1 10.84 20.22 12.97
N LEU A 2 12.18 20.22 13.08
CA LEU A 2 12.89 20.65 14.29
C LEU A 2 12.57 22.10 14.66
N GLU A 3 12.58 23.03 13.71
CA GLU A 3 12.18 24.43 13.93
C GLU A 3 10.79 24.56 14.53
N ASN A 4 9.81 23.78 14.03
CA ASN A 4 8.44 23.77 14.55
C ASN A 4 8.35 23.20 15.97
N ALA A 5 9.32 22.37 16.36
CA ALA A 5 9.44 21.84 17.72
C ALA A 5 10.31 22.72 18.63
N GLY A 6 10.87 23.83 18.11
CA GLY A 6 11.80 24.70 18.83
C GLY A 6 13.12 24.01 19.17
N MET A 7 13.53 23.02 18.39
CA MET A 7 14.73 22.20 18.60
C MET A 7 15.77 22.41 17.51
N THR A 8 17.04 22.20 17.86
CA THR A 8 18.15 22.20 16.90
C THR A 8 18.68 20.78 16.67
N ARG A 9 19.49 20.58 15.62
CA ARG A 9 20.10 19.27 15.32
C ARG A 9 21.00 18.78 16.46
N GLU A 10 21.71 19.70 17.11
CA GLU A 10 22.65 19.42 18.21
C GLU A 10 21.96 18.91 19.49
N GLN A 11 20.64 19.14 19.60
CA GLN A 11 19.82 18.62 20.71
C GLN A 11 19.32 17.18 20.46
N MET A 12 19.61 16.61 19.27
CA MET A 12 19.26 15.23 18.94
C MET A 12 20.42 14.30 19.28
N ASP A 13 20.19 13.33 20.13
CA ASP A 13 21.16 12.29 20.48
C ASP A 13 21.46 11.38 19.28
N PHE A 14 20.46 11.14 18.44
CA PHE A 14 20.59 10.25 17.29
C PHE A 14 19.53 10.57 16.23
N VAL A 15 19.93 10.56 14.96
CA VAL A 15 19.02 10.74 13.81
C VAL A 15 19.12 9.53 12.89
N LEU A 16 17.99 8.88 12.67
CA LEU A 16 17.87 7.75 11.75
C LEU A 16 17.06 8.16 10.52
N ALA A 17 17.63 7.97 9.32
CA ALA A 17 16.95 8.18 8.06
C ALA A 17 16.34 6.90 7.53
N THR A 18 15.11 6.99 6.99
CA THR A 18 14.42 5.87 6.34
C THR A 18 13.63 6.33 5.12
N GLY A 19 13.01 5.39 4.40
CA GLY A 19 12.25 5.66 3.18
C GLY A 19 13.12 5.74 1.93
N TYR A 20 12.49 6.06 0.80
CA TYR A 20 13.17 6.15 -0.50
C TYR A 20 14.26 7.22 -0.55
N GLY A 21 14.06 8.34 0.17
CA GLY A 21 15.00 9.47 0.22
C GLY A 21 16.15 9.30 1.20
N ARG A 22 16.27 8.21 1.96
CA ARG A 22 17.27 8.06 3.03
C ARG A 22 18.72 8.29 2.57
N ASN A 23 19.04 7.85 1.36
CA ASN A 23 20.40 8.00 0.81
C ASN A 23 20.77 9.44 0.44
N SER A 24 19.77 10.34 0.32
CA SER A 24 20.00 11.76 0.06
C SER A 24 20.25 12.56 1.32
N LEU A 25 20.26 11.93 2.49
CA LEU A 25 20.45 12.54 3.81
C LEU A 25 21.84 12.24 4.40
N ASP A 26 22.82 11.93 3.53
CA ASP A 26 24.20 11.73 3.96
C ASP A 26 24.74 12.98 4.66
N GLY A 27 25.34 12.79 5.83
CA GLY A 27 25.82 13.86 6.69
C GLY A 27 24.76 14.55 7.56
N LEU A 28 23.47 14.25 7.36
CA LEU A 28 22.36 14.73 8.20
C LEU A 28 21.82 13.67 9.16
N ALA A 29 22.02 12.40 8.83
CA ALA A 29 21.60 11.27 9.64
C ALA A 29 22.81 10.47 10.13
N ASP A 30 22.72 9.98 11.37
CA ASP A 30 23.74 9.15 11.99
C ASP A 30 23.66 7.69 11.49
N MET A 31 22.47 7.26 11.05
CA MET A 31 22.21 5.93 10.51
C MET A 31 21.12 5.95 9.46
N GLN A 32 21.21 5.03 8.51
CA GLN A 32 20.17 4.78 7.52
C GLN A 32 19.60 3.36 7.72
N MET A 33 18.27 3.24 7.64
CA MET A 33 17.58 1.97 7.77
C MET A 33 16.52 1.81 6.67
N SER A 34 16.30 0.58 6.21
CA SER A 34 15.24 0.33 5.24
C SER A 34 13.86 0.58 5.86
N GLU A 35 12.92 1.10 5.08
CA GLU A 35 11.54 1.28 5.53
C GLU A 35 10.89 -0.04 5.92
N LEU A 36 11.24 -1.16 5.26
CA LEU A 36 10.77 -2.49 5.60
C LEU A 36 11.12 -2.88 7.05
N SER A 37 12.35 -2.60 7.45
CA SER A 37 12.81 -2.85 8.83
C SER A 37 12.09 -1.96 9.84
N CYS A 38 11.84 -0.69 9.47
CA CYS A 38 11.07 0.24 10.30
C CYS A 38 9.61 -0.20 10.45
N HIS A 39 8.95 -0.60 9.34
CA HIS A 39 7.58 -1.12 9.37
C HIS A 39 7.47 -2.38 10.23
N ALA A 40 8.38 -3.33 10.05
CA ALA A 40 8.40 -4.55 10.86
C ALA A 40 8.55 -4.25 12.36
N LYS A 41 9.48 -3.34 12.72
CA LYS A 41 9.67 -2.91 14.11
C LYS A 41 8.45 -2.18 14.68
N GLY A 42 7.87 -1.26 13.91
CA GLY A 42 6.67 -0.52 14.30
C GLY A 42 5.48 -1.45 14.51
N ALA A 43 5.24 -2.38 13.56
CA ALA A 43 4.18 -3.37 13.67
C ALA A 43 4.36 -4.28 14.90
N ALA A 44 5.58 -4.79 15.14
CA ALA A 44 5.86 -5.64 16.28
C ALA A 44 5.74 -4.89 17.63
N PHE A 45 5.99 -3.58 17.65
CA PHE A 45 5.79 -2.74 18.83
C PHE A 45 4.29 -2.56 19.15
N LEU A 46 3.47 -2.32 18.14
CA LEU A 46 2.03 -2.11 18.30
C LEU A 46 1.27 -3.43 18.50
N PHE A 47 1.73 -4.48 17.85
CA PHE A 47 1.12 -5.81 17.84
C PHE A 47 2.17 -6.88 18.19
N PRO A 48 2.43 -7.15 19.49
CA PRO A 48 3.56 -8.00 19.92
C PRO A 48 3.58 -9.41 19.36
N ASN A 49 2.41 -9.94 18.95
CA ASN A 49 2.28 -11.29 18.39
C ASN A 49 2.30 -11.32 16.88
N VAL A 50 2.41 -10.17 16.18
CA VAL A 50 2.35 -10.09 14.72
C VAL A 50 3.38 -10.99 14.06
N ARG A 51 2.95 -11.74 13.07
CA ARG A 51 3.80 -12.63 12.26
C ARG A 51 3.77 -12.29 10.77
N THR A 52 2.74 -11.59 10.32
CA THR A 52 2.62 -11.12 8.93
C THR A 52 2.10 -9.70 8.93
N VAL A 53 2.78 -8.82 8.20
CA VAL A 53 2.29 -7.46 7.92
C VAL A 53 1.96 -7.37 6.43
N VAL A 54 0.76 -6.87 6.12
CA VAL A 54 0.33 -6.54 4.76
C VAL A 54 0.23 -5.02 4.67
N ASP A 55 1.23 -4.40 4.08
CA ASP A 55 1.32 -2.96 3.90
C ASP A 55 0.92 -2.57 2.47
N ILE A 56 -0.20 -1.85 2.34
CA ILE A 56 -0.70 -1.34 1.06
C ILE A 56 -0.46 0.16 1.03
N GLY A 57 0.68 0.55 0.49
CA GLY A 57 1.09 1.94 0.37
C GLY A 57 0.53 2.65 -0.86
N GLY A 58 0.81 3.94 -0.96
CA GLY A 58 0.44 4.76 -2.11
C GLY A 58 1.20 4.39 -3.40
N GLN A 59 2.44 3.94 -3.28
CA GLN A 59 3.32 3.66 -4.42
C GLN A 59 3.69 2.19 -4.57
N ASP A 60 3.61 1.41 -3.50
CA ASP A 60 4.01 0.01 -3.43
C ASP A 60 3.10 -0.79 -2.51
N VAL A 61 3.22 -2.11 -2.60
CA VAL A 61 2.59 -3.07 -1.67
C VAL A 61 3.67 -4.01 -1.17
N LYS A 62 3.67 -4.25 0.13
CA LYS A 62 4.63 -5.13 0.79
C LYS A 62 3.90 -6.15 1.65
N VAL A 63 4.39 -7.39 1.65
CA VAL A 63 4.02 -8.40 2.65
C VAL A 63 5.31 -8.79 3.37
N ILE A 64 5.31 -8.65 4.69
CA ILE A 64 6.50 -8.82 5.53
C ILE A 64 6.24 -9.96 6.51
N GLU A 65 7.10 -10.97 6.52
CA GLU A 65 7.12 -12.00 7.56
C GLU A 65 7.95 -11.52 8.73
N ILE A 66 7.36 -11.60 9.94
CA ILE A 66 8.00 -11.23 11.19
C ILE A 66 8.27 -12.48 12.03
N GLU A 67 9.47 -12.56 12.58
CA GLU A 67 9.88 -13.58 13.55
C GLU A 67 10.69 -12.94 14.67
N ASN A 68 10.29 -13.18 15.91
CA ASN A 68 10.91 -12.59 17.11
C ASN A 68 10.98 -11.04 17.07
N GLY A 69 9.93 -10.39 16.54
CA GLY A 69 9.85 -8.93 16.44
C GLY A 69 10.76 -8.30 15.37
N MET A 70 11.33 -9.10 14.49
CA MET A 70 12.20 -8.66 13.39
C MET A 70 11.69 -9.16 12.04
N MET A 71 11.98 -8.40 10.99
CA MET A 71 11.72 -8.86 9.62
C MET A 71 12.58 -10.09 9.32
N LYS A 72 11.92 -11.18 8.94
CA LYS A 72 12.55 -12.42 8.49
C LYS A 72 12.64 -12.49 6.98
N ASN A 73 11.54 -12.18 6.31
CA ASN A 73 11.40 -12.25 4.86
C ASN A 73 10.39 -11.19 4.39
N PHE A 74 10.40 -10.85 3.11
CA PHE A 74 9.41 -9.97 2.51
C PHE A 74 9.23 -10.24 1.03
N VAL A 75 8.08 -9.85 0.52
CA VAL A 75 7.81 -9.69 -0.91
C VAL A 75 7.19 -8.33 -1.13
N MET A 76 7.51 -7.69 -2.24
CA MET A 76 6.94 -6.38 -2.57
C MET A 76 6.64 -6.26 -4.06
N ASN A 77 5.73 -5.33 -4.37
CA ASN A 77 5.48 -4.79 -5.69
C ASN A 77 5.76 -3.28 -5.65
N ASP A 78 6.91 -2.87 -6.14
CA ASP A 78 7.39 -1.49 -6.19
C ASP A 78 7.54 -0.95 -7.62
N LYS A 79 7.31 -1.80 -8.63
CA LYS A 79 7.51 -1.47 -10.05
C LYS A 79 6.21 -1.24 -10.83
N CYS A 80 5.07 -1.52 -10.22
CA CYS A 80 3.78 -1.42 -10.86
C CYS A 80 2.75 -0.81 -9.90
N ALA A 81 2.06 0.23 -10.33
CA ALA A 81 1.02 0.88 -9.53
C ALA A 81 -0.21 -0.01 -9.30
N ALA A 82 -0.43 -1.05 -10.13
CA ALA A 82 -1.58 -1.94 -9.96
C ALA A 82 -1.56 -2.62 -8.58
N GLY A 83 -2.64 -2.45 -7.83
CA GLY A 83 -2.78 -2.95 -6.46
C GLY A 83 -2.31 -1.98 -5.37
N THR A 84 -1.88 -0.76 -5.70
CA THR A 84 -1.45 0.28 -4.76
C THR A 84 -2.50 1.38 -4.63
N GLY A 85 -2.32 2.29 -3.67
CA GLY A 85 -3.17 3.48 -3.53
C GLY A 85 -3.18 4.34 -4.79
N ARG A 86 -2.05 4.44 -5.50
CA ARG A 86 -1.97 5.16 -6.79
C ARG A 86 -2.92 4.61 -7.85
N PHE A 87 -3.11 3.29 -7.86
CA PHE A 87 -4.09 2.67 -8.75
C PHE A 87 -5.51 3.13 -8.42
N LEU A 88 -5.87 3.16 -7.13
CA LEU A 88 -7.17 3.64 -6.67
C LEU A 88 -7.39 5.12 -7.00
N ASP A 89 -6.37 5.97 -6.83
CA ASP A 89 -6.42 7.38 -7.22
C ASP A 89 -6.73 7.58 -8.70
N VAL A 90 -6.09 6.78 -9.57
CA VAL A 90 -6.35 6.85 -11.03
C VAL A 90 -7.77 6.41 -11.34
N MET A 91 -8.23 5.30 -10.74
CA MET A 91 -9.59 4.80 -10.97
C MET A 91 -10.67 5.76 -10.44
N ALA A 92 -10.45 6.36 -9.29
CA ALA A 92 -11.37 7.35 -8.71
C ALA A 92 -11.53 8.57 -9.65
N ARG A 93 -10.45 9.06 -10.25
CA ARG A 93 -10.49 10.15 -11.24
C ARG A 93 -11.29 9.77 -12.49
N VAL A 94 -11.06 8.58 -13.04
CA VAL A 94 -11.78 8.08 -14.23
C VAL A 94 -13.28 7.95 -13.94
N LEU A 95 -13.64 7.54 -12.74
CA LEU A 95 -15.01 7.40 -12.29
C LEU A 95 -15.65 8.72 -11.84
N GLU A 96 -14.86 9.80 -11.75
CA GLU A 96 -15.30 11.11 -11.23
C GLU A 96 -15.90 11.00 -9.81
N VAL A 97 -15.20 10.26 -8.94
CA VAL A 97 -15.53 10.12 -7.52
C VAL A 97 -14.31 10.45 -6.67
N ARG A 98 -14.51 10.73 -5.38
CA ARG A 98 -13.39 10.89 -4.46
C ARG A 98 -12.87 9.51 -4.04
N VAL A 99 -11.57 9.39 -3.80
CA VAL A 99 -10.95 8.12 -3.40
C VAL A 99 -11.52 7.64 -2.05
N GLU A 100 -11.87 8.54 -1.16
CA GLU A 100 -12.47 8.26 0.14
C GLU A 100 -13.86 7.61 0.03
N ASP A 101 -14.59 7.88 -1.06
CA ASP A 101 -15.93 7.36 -1.27
C ASP A 101 -15.95 5.96 -1.91
N LEU A 102 -14.79 5.45 -2.37
CA LEU A 102 -14.72 4.17 -3.07
C LEU A 102 -15.23 2.99 -2.22
N GLY A 103 -14.92 2.97 -0.91
CA GLY A 103 -15.39 1.93 0.00
C GLY A 103 -16.91 1.85 0.02
N ASP A 104 -17.56 2.94 0.42
CA ASP A 104 -19.01 3.03 0.55
C ASP A 104 -19.76 2.81 -0.76
N LEU A 105 -19.16 3.20 -1.88
CA LEU A 105 -19.74 2.99 -3.21
C LEU A 105 -19.59 1.53 -3.64
N GLY A 106 -18.44 0.91 -3.43
CA GLY A 106 -18.21 -0.50 -3.75
C GLY A 106 -19.13 -1.45 -2.99
N ASP A 107 -19.45 -1.13 -1.74
CA ASP A 107 -20.38 -1.92 -0.90
C ASP A 107 -21.82 -1.89 -1.42
N LYS A 108 -22.19 -0.92 -2.25
CA LYS A 108 -23.50 -0.81 -2.91
C LYS A 108 -23.59 -1.58 -4.23
N SER A 109 -22.56 -2.35 -4.57
CA SER A 109 -22.54 -3.16 -5.79
C SER A 109 -23.66 -4.23 -5.76
N THR A 110 -24.25 -4.44 -6.92
CA THR A 110 -25.29 -5.47 -7.13
C THR A 110 -24.86 -6.54 -8.10
N LYS A 111 -23.75 -6.34 -8.82
CA LYS A 111 -23.25 -7.27 -9.82
C LYS A 111 -21.73 -7.40 -9.75
N GLU A 112 -21.24 -8.59 -9.98
CA GLU A 112 -19.82 -8.83 -10.12
C GLU A 112 -19.34 -8.46 -11.53
N ILE A 113 -18.32 -7.58 -11.59
CA ILE A 113 -17.65 -7.18 -12.82
C ILE A 113 -16.16 -7.48 -12.69
N GLY A 114 -15.59 -8.14 -13.69
CA GLY A 114 -14.15 -8.37 -13.77
C GLY A 114 -13.44 -7.12 -14.28
N ILE A 115 -12.47 -6.62 -13.53
CA ILE A 115 -11.51 -5.60 -13.97
C ILE A 115 -10.14 -6.22 -13.96
N SER A 116 -9.39 -6.06 -15.07
CA SER A 116 -8.04 -6.60 -15.21
C SER A 116 -7.11 -6.08 -14.10
N SER A 117 -6.37 -6.98 -13.50
CA SER A 117 -5.37 -6.64 -12.49
C SER A 117 -3.94 -6.51 -13.06
N THR A 118 -3.76 -6.68 -14.36
CA THR A 118 -2.42 -6.83 -14.95
C THR A 118 -1.65 -5.51 -15.01
N CYS A 119 -2.29 -4.43 -15.45
CA CYS A 119 -1.66 -3.13 -15.62
C CYS A 119 -2.70 -2.02 -15.42
N THR A 120 -2.31 -0.92 -14.78
CA THR A 120 -3.18 0.25 -14.55
C THR A 120 -3.76 0.81 -15.85
N VAL A 121 -2.98 0.86 -16.93
CA VAL A 121 -3.43 1.39 -18.24
C VAL A 121 -4.54 0.53 -18.84
N PHE A 122 -4.41 -0.79 -18.77
CA PHE A 122 -5.45 -1.70 -19.26
C PHE A 122 -6.71 -1.64 -18.39
N ALA A 123 -6.55 -1.59 -17.08
CA ALA A 123 -7.68 -1.43 -16.16
C ALA A 123 -8.43 -0.12 -16.39
N GLU A 124 -7.72 0.99 -16.65
CA GLU A 124 -8.32 2.28 -16.99
C GLU A 124 -9.16 2.18 -18.25
N SER A 125 -8.63 1.56 -19.31
CA SER A 125 -9.35 1.35 -20.55
C SER A 125 -10.60 0.48 -20.37
N GLU A 126 -10.53 -0.54 -19.53
CA GLU A 126 -11.68 -1.40 -19.19
C GLU A 126 -12.74 -0.62 -18.41
N VAL A 127 -12.35 0.19 -17.43
CA VAL A 127 -13.27 1.04 -16.64
C VAL A 127 -13.99 2.02 -17.56
N ILE A 128 -13.28 2.69 -18.47
CA ILE A 128 -13.87 3.60 -19.47
C ILE A 128 -14.87 2.83 -20.35
N SER A 129 -14.54 1.63 -20.80
CA SER A 129 -15.43 0.80 -21.61
C SER A 129 -16.68 0.40 -20.84
N GLN A 130 -16.57 0.03 -19.57
CA GLN A 130 -17.70 -0.29 -18.71
C GLN A 130 -18.63 0.92 -18.50
N LEU A 131 -18.05 2.11 -18.29
CA LEU A 131 -18.83 3.37 -18.20
C LEU A 131 -19.58 3.65 -19.51
N ALA A 132 -18.93 3.48 -20.66
CA ALA A 132 -19.55 3.68 -21.97
C ALA A 132 -20.71 2.71 -22.24
N MET A 133 -20.66 1.50 -21.69
CA MET A 133 -21.74 0.51 -21.73
C MET A 133 -22.89 0.80 -20.75
N GLY A 134 -22.79 1.86 -19.94
CA GLY A 134 -23.79 2.21 -18.93
C GLY A 134 -23.75 1.33 -17.67
N THR A 135 -22.64 0.65 -17.40
CA THR A 135 -22.48 -0.15 -16.19
C THR A 135 -22.51 0.75 -14.94
N ASN A 136 -23.18 0.28 -13.89
CA ASN A 136 -23.27 1.02 -12.63
C ASN A 136 -21.88 1.25 -12.04
N LYS A 137 -21.57 2.49 -11.64
CA LYS A 137 -20.28 2.85 -11.03
C LYS A 137 -19.95 2.00 -9.80
N CYS A 138 -20.94 1.67 -8.97
CA CYS A 138 -20.74 0.83 -7.78
C CYS A 138 -20.24 -0.58 -8.15
N ASP A 139 -20.77 -1.17 -9.21
CA ASP A 139 -20.35 -2.50 -9.68
C ASP A 139 -18.91 -2.45 -10.25
N ILE A 140 -18.56 -1.37 -10.97
CA ILE A 140 -17.20 -1.14 -11.47
C ILE A 140 -16.21 -0.99 -10.30
N ILE A 141 -16.56 -0.20 -9.29
CA ILE A 141 -15.72 0.02 -8.09
C ILE A 141 -15.49 -1.30 -7.35
N HIS A 142 -16.53 -2.11 -7.20
CA HIS A 142 -16.39 -3.44 -6.60
C HIS A 142 -15.39 -4.32 -7.39
N GLY A 143 -15.48 -4.30 -8.72
CA GLY A 143 -14.52 -4.99 -9.59
C GLY A 143 -13.08 -4.49 -9.41
N ILE A 144 -12.89 -3.18 -9.25
CA ILE A 144 -11.59 -2.57 -8.93
C ILE A 144 -11.06 -3.07 -7.59
N HIS A 145 -11.89 -3.11 -6.54
CA HIS A 145 -11.50 -3.65 -5.22
C HIS A 145 -11.09 -5.12 -5.31
N LYS A 146 -11.84 -5.95 -6.03
CA LYS A 146 -11.48 -7.37 -6.26
C LYS A 146 -10.13 -7.51 -6.99
N SER A 147 -9.87 -6.64 -7.97
CA SER A 147 -8.59 -6.59 -8.69
C SER A 147 -7.42 -6.29 -7.74
N VAL A 148 -7.56 -5.28 -6.87
CA VAL A 148 -6.54 -4.93 -5.85
C VAL A 148 -6.35 -6.08 -4.87
N ALA A 149 -7.44 -6.60 -4.30
CA ALA A 149 -7.40 -7.71 -3.35
C ALA A 149 -6.71 -8.96 -3.94
N GLY A 150 -7.00 -9.27 -5.22
CA GLY A 150 -6.36 -10.38 -5.92
C GLY A 150 -4.85 -10.21 -6.06
N ARG A 151 -4.37 -8.97 -6.31
CA ARG A 151 -2.94 -8.65 -6.35
C ARG A 151 -2.27 -8.83 -5.01
N VAL A 152 -2.85 -8.27 -3.96
CA VAL A 152 -2.34 -8.38 -2.58
C VAL A 152 -2.32 -9.84 -2.15
N SER A 153 -3.41 -10.58 -2.41
CA SER A 153 -3.49 -12.02 -2.14
C SER A 153 -2.39 -12.81 -2.86
N GLY A 154 -2.08 -12.46 -4.11
CA GLY A 154 -0.96 -13.08 -4.84
C GLY A 154 0.40 -12.85 -4.17
N LEU A 155 0.65 -11.69 -3.56
CA LEU A 155 1.86 -11.44 -2.77
C LEU A 155 1.84 -12.25 -1.46
N CYS A 156 0.69 -12.31 -0.79
CA CYS A 156 0.50 -13.10 0.42
C CYS A 156 0.79 -14.60 0.18
N HIS A 157 0.30 -15.15 -0.92
CA HIS A 157 0.58 -16.55 -1.28
C HIS A 157 2.07 -16.83 -1.54
N ARG A 158 2.80 -15.86 -2.10
CA ARG A 158 4.23 -16.02 -2.39
C ARG A 158 5.10 -16.10 -1.15
N ILE A 159 4.73 -15.42 -0.08
CA ILE A 159 5.49 -15.43 1.18
C ILE A 159 5.01 -16.53 2.14
N GLY A 160 3.75 -16.93 2.04
CA GLY A 160 3.10 -17.82 3.00
C GLY A 160 2.68 -17.06 4.25
N VAL A 161 1.44 -16.58 4.27
CA VAL A 161 0.88 -15.85 5.42
C VAL A 161 0.81 -16.76 6.64
N ARG A 162 1.25 -16.24 7.78
CA ARG A 162 1.10 -16.86 9.10
C ARG A 162 0.07 -16.09 9.91
N ASP A 163 -0.62 -16.76 10.82
CA ASP A 163 -1.60 -16.14 11.71
C ASP A 163 -1.02 -14.94 12.47
N ASP A 164 -1.89 -14.12 13.05
CA ASP A 164 -1.58 -12.79 13.60
C ASP A 164 -1.14 -11.82 12.48
N VAL A 165 -2.06 -11.56 11.55
CA VAL A 165 -1.89 -10.65 10.39
C VAL A 165 -2.32 -9.23 10.77
N VAL A 166 -1.52 -8.25 10.37
CA VAL A 166 -1.78 -6.81 10.49
C VAL A 166 -1.58 -6.12 9.13
#